data_12465b15f57482d6c7571a0aebfa545a
#
_entry.id   12465b15f57482d6c7571a0aebfa545a
#
_cell.length_a   1.000
_cell.length_b   1.000
_cell.length_c   1.000
_cell.angle_alpha   90.00
_cell.angle_beta   90.00
_cell.angle_gamma   90.00
#
_symmetry.space_group_name_H-M   'P 1'
#
loop_
_entity.id
_entity.type
_entity.pdbx_description
1 polymer ?
#
loop_
_entity_poly.entity_id
_entity_poly.type
_entity_poly.pdbx_seq_one_letter_code
_entity_poly.pdbx_strand_id
1 'polypeptide(L)'
;MSERAYLPDVNILIAISGPEHAAHHAVAAWHKSIGSARFFLCPVTEGGFVRLMTNPLIGGESMSGAILLLREIAALPNCESLPIAESWLSLIQPLTVRLHGYRQVTDALLLGVAIRNGAILVTLDRSIKALAGEDYAANLLTLA
;
A
#
# COMPACT_ATOMS: atom_id res chain seq x y z
N MET A 1 -7.33 20.90 11.60
CA MET A 1 -7.14 19.46 11.81
C MET A 1 -6.70 18.82 10.50
N SER A 2 -5.51 18.28 10.44
CA SER A 2 -5.06 17.63 9.23
C SER A 2 -5.75 16.28 9.06
N GLU A 3 -6.39 16.08 7.93
CA GLU A 3 -6.93 14.78 7.58
C GLU A 3 -5.78 13.83 7.25
N ARG A 4 -5.81 12.65 7.85
CA ARG A 4 -4.87 11.58 7.49
C ARG A 4 -5.34 10.93 6.19
N ALA A 5 -4.39 10.70 5.29
CA ALA A 5 -4.61 9.93 4.08
C ALA A 5 -3.66 8.74 4.09
N TYR A 6 -4.14 7.61 3.60
CA TYR A 6 -3.41 6.34 3.69
C TYR A 6 -3.11 5.78 2.30
N LEU A 7 -1.95 5.17 2.16
CA LEU A 7 -1.58 4.42 0.96
C LEU A 7 -1.38 2.96 1.38
N PRO A 8 -2.38 2.10 1.20
CA PRO A 8 -2.23 0.68 1.51
C PRO A 8 -1.25 0.01 0.54
N ASP A 9 -0.30 -0.73 1.09
CA ASP A 9 0.57 -1.61 0.31
C ASP A 9 -0.24 -2.78 -0.28
N VAL A 10 0.32 -3.46 -1.26
CA VAL A 10 -0.35 -4.58 -1.93
C VAL A 10 -0.78 -5.66 -0.93
N ASN A 11 0.08 -6.00 0.04
CA ASN A 11 -0.25 -7.02 1.03
C ASN A 11 -1.48 -6.63 1.89
N ILE A 12 -1.72 -5.35 2.12
CA ILE A 12 -2.92 -4.87 2.80
C ILE A 12 -4.15 -5.11 1.93
N LEU A 13 -4.08 -4.78 0.64
CA LEU A 13 -5.18 -4.97 -0.29
C LEU A 13 -5.53 -6.46 -0.44
N ILE A 14 -4.53 -7.33 -0.51
CA ILE A 14 -4.74 -8.78 -0.55
C ILE A 14 -5.43 -9.27 0.72
N ALA A 15 -4.95 -8.83 1.89
CA ALA A 15 -5.49 -9.27 3.18
C ALA A 15 -6.93 -8.84 3.40
N ILE A 16 -7.30 -7.62 2.98
CA ILE A 16 -8.68 -7.15 3.13
C ILE A 16 -9.64 -7.87 2.20
N SER A 17 -9.16 -8.28 1.01
CA SER A 17 -9.96 -8.98 0.01
C SER A 17 -10.10 -10.47 0.28
N GLY A 18 -9.24 -11.05 1.12
CA GLY A 18 -9.23 -12.49 1.41
C GLY A 18 -9.57 -12.80 2.86
N PRO A 19 -10.83 -13.16 3.19
CA PRO A 19 -11.23 -13.47 4.57
C PRO A 19 -10.40 -14.57 5.25
N GLU A 20 -9.79 -15.44 4.45
CA GLU A 20 -8.93 -16.53 4.94
C GLU A 20 -7.48 -16.12 5.16
N HIS A 21 -7.10 -14.92 4.76
CA HIS A 21 -5.73 -14.43 4.94
C HIS A 21 -5.42 -14.28 6.43
N ALA A 22 -4.21 -14.69 6.85
CA ALA A 22 -3.81 -14.65 8.25
C ALA A 22 -3.94 -13.27 8.89
N ALA A 23 -3.70 -12.21 8.11
CA ALA A 23 -3.77 -10.83 8.60
C ALA A 23 -5.14 -10.17 8.36
N HIS A 24 -6.14 -10.91 7.86
CA HIS A 24 -7.43 -10.32 7.50
C HIS A 24 -8.07 -9.54 8.65
N HIS A 25 -8.10 -10.12 9.85
CA HIS A 25 -8.72 -9.47 11.01
C HIS A 25 -8.03 -8.16 11.38
N ALA A 26 -6.69 -8.15 11.38
CA ALA A 26 -5.93 -6.94 11.72
C ALA A 26 -6.16 -5.84 10.68
N VAL A 27 -6.17 -6.20 9.40
CA VAL A 27 -6.38 -5.24 8.30
C VAL A 27 -7.82 -4.74 8.29
N ALA A 28 -8.81 -5.61 8.49
CA ALA A 28 -10.21 -5.22 8.58
C ALA A 28 -10.45 -4.29 9.76
N ALA A 29 -9.83 -4.54 10.90
CA ALA A 29 -9.92 -3.67 12.08
C ALA A 29 -9.33 -2.29 11.79
N TRP A 30 -8.18 -2.24 11.12
CA TRP A 30 -7.58 -0.97 10.69
C TRP A 30 -8.53 -0.22 9.75
N HIS A 31 -9.03 -0.88 8.70
CA HIS A 31 -9.93 -0.28 7.73
C HIS A 31 -11.18 0.31 8.39
N LYS A 32 -11.74 -0.42 9.35
CA LYS A 32 -12.87 0.07 10.14
C LYS A 32 -12.47 1.28 10.99
N SER A 33 -11.28 1.27 11.56
CA SER A 33 -10.82 2.33 12.47
C SER A 33 -10.61 3.67 11.79
N ILE A 34 -10.24 3.68 10.51
CA ILE A 34 -10.01 4.93 9.78
C ILE A 34 -11.32 5.62 9.35
N GLY A 35 -12.45 4.92 9.42
CA GLY A 35 -13.77 5.49 9.10
C GLY A 35 -13.82 6.03 7.68
N SER A 36 -14.11 7.32 7.54
CA SER A 36 -14.20 8.00 6.24
C SER A 36 -12.88 8.61 5.78
N ALA A 37 -11.76 8.36 6.47
CA ALA A 37 -10.46 8.86 6.03
C ALA A 37 -10.11 8.31 4.66
N ARG A 38 -9.47 9.15 3.84
CA ARG A 38 -9.11 8.80 2.47
C ARG A 38 -8.02 7.73 2.45
N PHE A 39 -8.12 6.82 1.50
CA PHE A 39 -7.01 5.94 1.15
C PHE A 39 -6.84 5.90 -0.37
N PHE A 40 -5.62 5.64 -0.81
CA PHE A 40 -5.25 5.74 -2.22
C PHE A 40 -4.99 4.40 -2.85
N LEU A 41 -5.41 4.27 -4.12
CA LEU A 41 -4.86 3.27 -5.04
C LEU A 41 -3.97 4.01 -6.04
N CYS A 42 -2.76 3.51 -6.26
CA CYS A 42 -1.86 4.02 -7.29
C CYS A 42 -1.56 2.91 -8.30
N PRO A 43 -1.01 3.26 -9.50
CA PRO A 43 -0.75 2.24 -10.53
C PRO A 43 0.10 1.07 -10.03
N VAL A 44 1.04 1.30 -9.14
CA VAL A 44 1.92 0.25 -8.61
C VAL A 44 1.15 -0.73 -7.73
N THR A 45 0.31 -0.23 -6.84
CA THR A 45 -0.50 -1.11 -5.95
C THR A 45 -1.62 -1.80 -6.71
N GLU A 46 -2.22 -1.13 -7.68
CA GLU A 46 -3.25 -1.74 -8.54
C GLU A 46 -2.68 -2.92 -9.33
N GLY A 47 -1.59 -2.70 -10.05
CA GLY A 47 -0.93 -3.76 -10.83
C GLY A 47 -0.40 -4.88 -9.94
N GLY A 48 0.18 -4.53 -8.80
CA GLY A 48 0.67 -5.50 -7.82
C GLY A 48 -0.44 -6.37 -7.25
N PHE A 49 -1.59 -5.78 -6.95
CA PHE A 49 -2.77 -6.51 -6.48
C PHE A 49 -3.22 -7.55 -7.51
N VAL A 50 -3.42 -7.13 -8.75
CA VAL A 50 -3.87 -8.04 -9.81
C VAL A 50 -2.85 -9.15 -10.05
N ARG A 51 -1.55 -8.82 -10.06
CA ARG A 51 -0.49 -9.80 -10.25
C ARG A 51 -0.50 -10.88 -9.16
N LEU A 52 -0.63 -10.49 -7.90
CA LEU A 52 -0.66 -11.45 -6.79
C LEU A 52 -1.97 -12.21 -6.72
N MET A 53 -3.10 -11.56 -6.96
CA MET A 53 -4.40 -12.22 -6.94
C MET A 53 -4.54 -13.25 -8.04
N THR A 54 -3.91 -13.05 -9.20
CA THR A 54 -3.93 -14.01 -10.31
C THR A 54 -2.82 -15.05 -10.22
N ASN A 55 -1.89 -14.93 -9.28
CA ASN A 55 -0.86 -15.93 -9.05
C ASN A 55 -1.50 -17.17 -8.41
N PRO A 56 -1.42 -18.38 -9.05
CA PRO A 56 -2.04 -19.59 -8.53
C PRO A 56 -1.59 -19.99 -7.13
N LEU A 57 -0.39 -19.58 -6.74
CA LEU A 57 0.18 -19.90 -5.41
C LEU A 57 -0.26 -18.90 -4.32
N ILE A 58 -0.92 -17.81 -4.69
CA ILE A 58 -1.34 -16.76 -3.76
C ILE A 58 -2.86 -16.61 -3.80
N GLY A 59 -3.38 -15.83 -4.74
CA GLY A 59 -4.81 -15.57 -4.83
C GLY A 59 -5.60 -16.58 -5.62
N GLY A 60 -5.00 -17.15 -6.66
CA GLY A 60 -5.63 -18.14 -7.50
C GLY A 60 -6.84 -17.64 -8.28
N GLU A 61 -7.06 -16.33 -8.37
CA GLU A 61 -8.18 -15.74 -9.08
C GLU A 61 -7.96 -15.73 -10.60
N SER A 62 -9.06 -15.67 -11.35
CA SER A 62 -8.98 -15.34 -12.77
C SER A 62 -8.62 -13.87 -12.94
N MET A 63 -8.13 -13.51 -14.12
CA MET A 63 -7.79 -12.10 -14.42
C MET A 63 -9.04 -11.21 -14.28
N SER A 64 -10.18 -11.65 -14.85
CA SER A 64 -11.44 -10.89 -14.75
C SER A 64 -11.92 -10.77 -13.30
N GLY A 65 -11.76 -11.82 -12.50
CA GLY A 65 -12.12 -11.82 -11.08
C GLY A 65 -11.27 -10.86 -10.27
N ALA A 66 -9.96 -10.85 -10.50
CA ALA A 66 -9.04 -9.95 -9.82
C ALA A 66 -9.34 -8.48 -10.16
N ILE A 67 -9.61 -8.19 -11.43
CA ILE A 67 -9.96 -6.85 -11.88
C ILE A 67 -11.29 -6.40 -11.25
N LEU A 68 -12.27 -7.30 -11.17
CA LEU A 68 -13.54 -6.99 -10.52
C LEU A 68 -13.35 -6.64 -9.05
N LEU A 69 -12.55 -7.41 -8.31
CA LEU A 69 -12.24 -7.13 -6.92
C LEU A 69 -11.56 -5.75 -6.76
N LEU A 70 -10.62 -5.45 -7.64
CA LEU A 70 -9.95 -4.15 -7.62
C LEU A 70 -10.94 -3.00 -7.87
N ARG A 71 -11.86 -3.18 -8.81
CA ARG A 71 -12.90 -2.17 -9.08
C ARG A 71 -13.82 -1.97 -7.88
N GLU A 72 -14.13 -3.01 -7.14
CA GLU A 72 -14.92 -2.90 -5.92
C GLU A 72 -14.20 -2.07 -4.85
N ILE A 73 -12.89 -2.26 -4.69
CA ILE A 73 -12.07 -1.45 -3.78
C ILE A 73 -12.06 0.00 -4.25
N ALA A 74 -11.83 0.22 -5.54
CA ALA A 74 -11.79 1.56 -6.13
C ALA A 74 -13.11 2.32 -6.01
N ALA A 75 -14.23 1.60 -5.92
CA ALA A 75 -15.56 2.18 -5.80
C ALA A 75 -15.94 2.57 -4.36
N LEU A 76 -15.13 2.21 -3.37
CA LEU A 76 -15.40 2.61 -1.99
C LEU A 76 -15.41 4.14 -1.86
N PRO A 77 -16.32 4.71 -1.04
CA PRO A 77 -16.50 6.16 -1.00
C PRO A 77 -15.26 6.96 -0.62
N ASN A 78 -14.38 6.37 0.19
CA ASN A 78 -13.15 7.02 0.67
C ASN A 78 -11.90 6.60 -0.11
N CYS A 79 -12.06 5.84 -1.20
CA CYS A 79 -10.94 5.45 -2.07
C CYS A 79 -10.74 6.51 -3.17
N GLU A 80 -9.51 6.94 -3.33
CA GLU A 80 -9.12 7.89 -4.37
C GLU A 80 -7.96 7.34 -5.21
N SER A 81 -7.97 7.65 -6.49
CA SER A 81 -6.87 7.32 -7.39
C SER A 81 -5.72 8.32 -7.18
N LEU A 82 -4.50 7.81 -7.04
CA LEU A 82 -3.29 8.63 -6.88
C LEU A 82 -2.36 8.37 -8.06
N PRO A 83 -2.36 9.23 -9.07
CA PRO A 83 -1.42 9.08 -10.18
C PRO A 83 0.00 9.36 -9.72
N ILE A 84 0.97 8.69 -10.35
CA ILE A 84 2.39 8.90 -10.10
C ILE A 84 2.99 9.58 -11.31
N ALA A 85 3.31 10.86 -11.18
CA ALA A 85 3.90 11.66 -12.25
C ALA A 85 5.43 11.76 -12.12
N GLU A 86 5.95 11.59 -10.91
CA GLU A 86 7.38 11.73 -10.63
C GLU A 86 8.17 10.50 -11.06
N SER A 87 9.45 10.70 -11.32
CA SER A 87 10.38 9.59 -11.56
C SER A 87 10.65 8.82 -10.26
N TRP A 88 11.08 7.56 -10.42
CA TRP A 88 11.50 6.74 -9.27
C TRP A 88 12.64 7.44 -8.50
N LEU A 89 13.62 7.99 -9.22
CA LEU A 89 14.75 8.69 -8.60
C LEU A 89 14.29 9.87 -7.75
N SER A 90 13.33 10.63 -8.24
CA SER A 90 12.77 11.77 -7.50
C SER A 90 12.04 11.31 -6.23
N LEU A 91 11.24 10.25 -6.34
CA LEU A 91 10.44 9.75 -5.23
C LEU A 91 11.29 9.18 -4.09
N ILE A 92 12.34 8.43 -4.43
CA ILE A 92 13.17 7.76 -3.42
C ILE A 92 14.29 8.63 -2.86
N GLN A 93 14.47 9.82 -3.39
CA GLN A 93 15.57 10.69 -3.01
C GLN A 93 15.73 10.88 -1.49
N PRO A 94 14.66 11.11 -0.71
CA PRO A 94 14.81 11.23 0.74
C PRO A 94 15.19 9.93 1.45
N LEU A 95 15.12 8.79 0.75
CA LEU A 95 15.39 7.47 1.31
C LEU A 95 16.74 6.89 0.88
N THR A 96 17.48 7.60 0.03
CA THR A 96 18.70 7.09 -0.63
C THR A 96 19.71 6.52 0.36
N VAL A 97 19.90 7.18 1.50
CA VAL A 97 20.89 6.78 2.50
C VAL A 97 20.56 5.41 3.12
N ARG A 98 19.27 5.06 3.17
CA ARG A 98 18.79 3.81 3.78
C ARG A 98 18.45 2.73 2.77
N LEU A 99 18.62 3.04 1.49
CA LEU A 99 18.31 2.10 0.39
C LEU A 99 19.55 1.26 0.09
N HIS A 100 19.51 -0.03 0.42
CA HIS A 100 20.69 -0.89 0.36
C HIS A 100 20.56 -2.09 -0.57
N GLY A 101 19.36 -2.51 -0.95
CA GLY A 101 19.22 -3.73 -1.72
C GLY A 101 17.99 -3.76 -2.65
N TYR A 102 18.03 -4.71 -3.58
CA TYR A 102 17.01 -4.85 -4.61
C TYR A 102 15.61 -5.12 -4.05
N ARG A 103 15.53 -5.73 -2.88
CA ARG A 103 14.24 -6.03 -2.23
C ARG A 103 13.51 -4.80 -1.75
N GLN A 104 14.21 -3.68 -1.61
CA GLN A 104 13.65 -2.42 -1.13
C GLN A 104 13.13 -1.53 -2.25
N VAL A 105 13.33 -1.89 -3.52
CA VAL A 105 13.07 -0.98 -4.65
C VAL A 105 11.60 -0.56 -4.74
N THR A 106 10.67 -1.50 -4.65
CA THR A 106 9.24 -1.19 -4.68
C THR A 106 8.78 -0.51 -3.38
N ASP A 107 9.29 -0.96 -2.24
CA ASP A 107 8.96 -0.37 -0.94
C ASP A 107 9.42 1.09 -0.86
N ALA A 108 10.60 1.39 -1.39
CA ALA A 108 11.12 2.74 -1.48
C ALA A 108 10.22 3.63 -2.34
N LEU A 109 9.74 3.10 -3.48
CA LEU A 109 8.82 3.81 -4.33
C LEU A 109 7.53 4.17 -3.58
N LEU A 110 6.91 3.21 -2.94
CA LEU A 110 5.65 3.42 -2.24
C LEU A 110 5.81 4.35 -1.05
N LEU A 111 6.88 4.20 -0.28
CA LEU A 111 7.16 5.10 0.83
C LEU A 111 7.44 6.52 0.32
N GLY A 112 8.18 6.65 -0.78
CA GLY A 112 8.44 7.93 -1.42
C GLY A 112 7.16 8.60 -1.92
N VAL A 113 6.23 7.84 -2.49
CA VAL A 113 4.91 8.34 -2.89
C VAL A 113 4.14 8.84 -1.67
N ALA A 114 4.13 8.07 -0.59
CA ALA A 114 3.46 8.48 0.65
C ALA A 114 4.05 9.78 1.20
N ILE A 115 5.37 9.88 1.28
CA ILE A 115 6.04 11.09 1.76
C ILE A 115 5.68 12.30 0.90
N ARG A 116 5.75 12.14 -0.42
CA ARG A 116 5.48 13.21 -1.38
C ARG A 116 4.06 13.75 -1.24
N ASN A 117 3.11 12.90 -0.91
CA ASN A 117 1.70 13.25 -0.84
C ASN A 117 1.18 13.46 0.59
N GLY A 118 2.07 13.51 1.57
CA GLY A 118 1.66 13.67 2.97
C GLY A 118 0.79 12.53 3.48
N ALA A 119 0.97 11.34 2.91
CA ALA A 119 0.20 10.15 3.24
C ALA A 119 0.99 9.20 4.16
N ILE A 120 0.30 8.18 4.64
CA ILE A 120 0.86 7.14 5.49
C ILE A 120 0.81 5.83 4.71
N LEU A 121 1.97 5.25 4.42
CA LEU A 121 2.06 3.91 3.84
C LEU A 121 1.65 2.89 4.90
N VAL A 122 0.65 2.07 4.59
CA VAL A 122 0.17 1.02 5.49
C VAL A 122 0.64 -0.32 4.95
N THR A 123 1.33 -1.09 5.77
CA THR A 123 1.96 -2.34 5.33
C THR A 123 1.94 -3.40 6.43
N LEU A 124 2.11 -4.66 6.02
CA LEU A 124 2.37 -5.77 6.94
C LEU A 124 3.87 -6.05 7.08
N ASP A 125 4.69 -5.42 6.25
CA ASP A 125 6.13 -5.69 6.20
C ASP A 125 6.89 -4.80 7.18
N ARG A 126 7.41 -5.41 8.25
CA ARG A 126 8.17 -4.70 9.28
C ARG A 126 9.53 -4.19 8.79
N SER A 127 10.06 -4.76 7.71
CA SER A 127 11.38 -4.36 7.20
C SER A 127 11.39 -2.94 6.64
N ILE A 128 10.23 -2.38 6.28
CA ILE A 128 10.13 -1.02 5.77
C ILE A 128 10.48 0.02 6.83
N LYS A 129 10.40 -0.32 8.11
CA LYS A 129 10.80 0.57 9.21
C LYS A 129 12.26 1.02 9.08
N ALA A 130 13.14 0.13 8.67
CA ALA A 130 14.55 0.45 8.46
C ALA A 130 14.73 1.48 7.34
N LEU A 131 13.91 1.40 6.30
CA LEU A 131 13.94 2.31 5.17
C LEU A 131 13.41 3.71 5.57
N ALA A 132 12.35 3.76 6.35
CA ALA A 132 11.76 5.02 6.82
C ALA A 132 12.66 5.73 7.84
N GLY A 133 13.30 4.99 8.73
CA GLY A 133 14.06 5.54 9.82
C GLY A 133 13.18 6.38 10.75
N GLU A 134 13.81 7.22 11.57
CA GLU A 134 13.09 8.14 12.45
C GLU A 134 12.48 9.31 11.67
N ASP A 135 13.15 9.75 10.59
CA ASP A 135 12.75 10.92 9.82
C ASP A 135 11.37 10.77 9.18
N TYR A 136 11.03 9.54 8.75
CA TYR A 136 9.78 9.26 8.05
C TYR A 136 8.90 8.23 8.77
N ALA A 137 9.14 8.01 10.04
CA ALA A 137 8.32 7.10 10.85
C ALA A 137 6.84 7.50 10.83
N ALA A 138 6.54 8.80 10.76
CA ALA A 138 5.17 9.29 10.69
C ALA A 138 4.46 8.98 9.38
N ASN A 139 5.21 8.61 8.33
CA ASN A 139 4.66 8.23 7.03
C ASN A 139 4.50 6.71 6.87
N LEU A 140 4.67 5.96 7.95
CA LEU A 140 4.59 4.51 7.91
C LEU A 140 3.75 3.97 9.06
N LEU A 141 2.82 3.08 8.73
CA LEU A 141 2.04 2.31 9.70
C LEU A 141 2.20 0.85 9.38
N THR A 142 2.77 0.09 10.30
CA THR A 142 2.91 -1.35 10.16
C THR A 142 1.84 -2.04 11.01
N LEU A 143 1.01 -2.86 10.36
CA LEU A 143 0.02 -3.67 11.05
C LEU A 143 0.62 -5.03 11.39
N ALA A 144 0.43 -5.45 12.60
CA ALA A 144 0.98 -6.73 13.06
C ALA A 144 0.00 -7.88 12.87
#